data_c3ed78dbb210f1f1ec231e77f099f990
#
_entry.id   c3ed78dbb210f1f1ec231e77f099f990
#
_cell.length_a   1.000
_cell.length_b   1.000
_cell.length_c   1.000
_cell.angle_alpha   90.00
_cell.angle_beta   90.00
_cell.angle_gamma   90.00
#
_symmetry.space_group_name_H-M   'P 1'
#
loop_
_entity.id
_entity.type
_entity.pdbx_description
1 polymer ?
#
loop_
_entity_poly.entity_id
_entity_poly.type
_entity_poly.pdbx_seq_one_letter_code
_entity_poly.pdbx_strand_id
1 'polypeptide(L)'
;MRYARVILVGLGCGLWLVLGLGCTDASPAGGGGERPLRILSLTPNVTEILFAMGLGDQVVGRSTWCNEPPEARTLPVVGDTLHMNLNQVIALKPTLAFLITGREEVARGLEARGVRTVTLRSDTLPQMFDSIRIIGRETGREDAARALVARIESDLAAVRRRVAGLTRPRVLFAFPMTVGSARIMVAGRGTFVDALLEVAGAENAYPDRANWPTVSPQKVIAAAPDVILVHAVGDEGAPDRIEAIRRAWTEWTSIPAVAGGRVHILTEPYLTIPGPRVGQAAERLAETIHPELQERSP
;
A
#
# COMPACT_ATOMS: atom_id res chain seq x y z
N MET A 1 -61.89 34.25 -64.57
CA MET A 1 -61.79 33.81 -65.99
C MET A 1 -61.04 32.50 -66.04
N ARG A 2 -61.84 31.42 -66.26
CA ARG A 2 -61.67 30.49 -67.39
C ARG A 2 -60.38 29.68 -67.33
N TYR A 3 -60.27 28.38 -67.41
CA TYR A 3 -61.13 27.18 -67.63
C TYR A 3 -60.32 25.99 -67.18
N ALA A 4 -60.86 25.11 -66.49
CA ALA A 4 -61.08 23.69 -66.62
C ALA A 4 -60.46 22.99 -67.85
N ARG A 5 -59.84 21.83 -67.59
CA ARG A 5 -60.21 20.54 -68.16
C ARG A 5 -59.44 19.37 -67.64
N VAL A 6 -60.17 18.42 -67.24
CA VAL A 6 -59.91 17.02 -66.94
C VAL A 6 -59.54 16.29 -68.20
N ILE A 7 -58.66 15.28 -68.15
CA ILE A 7 -58.79 14.00 -68.87
C ILE A 7 -58.02 12.92 -68.09
N LEU A 8 -58.77 11.84 -67.94
CA LEU A 8 -58.41 10.53 -67.37
C LEU A 8 -57.58 9.66 -68.32
N VAL A 9 -57.13 8.53 -67.74
CA VAL A 9 -56.88 7.18 -68.31
C VAL A 9 -55.45 6.80 -68.58
N GLY A 10 -55.07 5.70 -67.95
CA GLY A 10 -54.06 4.78 -68.42
C GLY A 10 -53.46 3.88 -67.34
N LEU A 11 -54.12 2.72 -67.06
CA LEU A 11 -53.55 1.58 -66.35
C LEU A 11 -52.27 1.09 -67.08
N GLY A 12 -51.23 0.83 -66.31
CA GLY A 12 -50.02 0.13 -66.75
C GLY A 12 -49.33 -0.56 -65.60
N CYS A 13 -49.66 -1.83 -65.36
CA CYS A 13 -48.87 -2.72 -64.50
C CYS A 13 -47.44 -2.84 -65.01
N GLY A 14 -46.51 -2.46 -64.21
CA GLY A 14 -45.09 -2.73 -64.40
C GLY A 14 -44.44 -3.11 -63.08
N LEU A 15 -44.38 -4.43 -62.85
CA LEU A 15 -43.70 -5.04 -61.70
C LEU A 15 -42.18 -4.92 -61.95
N TRP A 16 -41.54 -3.93 -61.32
CA TRP A 16 -40.08 -3.83 -61.29
C TRP A 16 -39.59 -4.43 -59.98
N LEU A 17 -39.03 -5.64 -60.09
CA LEU A 17 -38.29 -6.30 -59.03
C LEU A 17 -36.92 -5.57 -58.91
N VAL A 18 -36.81 -4.62 -57.97
CA VAL A 18 -35.52 -4.01 -57.62
C VAL A 18 -34.83 -4.92 -56.62
N LEU A 19 -33.91 -5.76 -57.10
CA LEU A 19 -32.93 -6.44 -56.27
C LEU A 19 -32.01 -5.37 -55.70
N GLY A 20 -32.31 -4.86 -54.52
CA GLY A 20 -31.41 -4.04 -53.71
C GLY A 20 -30.29 -4.91 -53.19
N LEU A 21 -29.13 -4.89 -53.88
CA LEU A 21 -27.87 -5.26 -53.25
C LEU A 21 -27.56 -4.26 -52.16
N GLY A 22 -27.99 -4.62 -50.92
CA GLY A 22 -27.54 -3.95 -49.72
C GLY A 22 -26.07 -4.24 -49.52
N CYS A 23 -25.23 -3.27 -49.88
CA CYS A 23 -23.88 -3.19 -49.34
C CYS A 23 -24.04 -2.99 -47.85
N THR A 24 -23.99 -4.08 -47.06
CA THR A 24 -23.70 -3.96 -45.64
C THR A 24 -22.25 -3.49 -45.55
N ASP A 25 -22.08 -2.19 -45.32
CA ASP A 25 -20.84 -1.65 -44.76
C ASP A 25 -20.64 -2.37 -43.43
N ALA A 26 -19.94 -3.48 -43.47
CA ALA A 26 -19.34 -4.05 -42.30
C ALA A 26 -18.24 -3.08 -41.86
N SER A 27 -18.62 -2.10 -41.03
CA SER A 27 -17.63 -1.41 -40.22
C SER A 27 -16.80 -2.48 -39.53
N PRO A 28 -15.48 -2.48 -39.69
CA PRO A 28 -14.66 -3.37 -38.89
C PRO A 28 -14.91 -2.97 -37.43
N ALA A 29 -15.65 -3.82 -36.72
CA ALA A 29 -15.66 -3.77 -35.27
C ALA A 29 -14.19 -3.88 -34.84
N GLY A 30 -13.60 -2.75 -34.53
CA GLY A 30 -12.31 -2.63 -33.91
C GLY A 30 -12.37 -3.25 -32.51
N GLY A 31 -12.54 -4.57 -32.50
CA GLY A 31 -12.34 -5.39 -31.31
C GLY A 31 -10.84 -5.51 -31.06
N GLY A 32 -10.22 -4.42 -30.67
CA GLY A 32 -9.02 -4.46 -29.85
C GLY A 32 -9.43 -5.05 -28.51
N GLY A 33 -9.52 -6.37 -28.43
CA GLY A 33 -9.78 -7.05 -27.18
C GLY A 33 -8.73 -6.60 -26.18
N GLU A 34 -9.10 -5.76 -25.24
CA GLU A 34 -8.24 -5.39 -24.13
C GLU A 34 -7.71 -6.69 -23.52
N ARG A 35 -6.40 -6.84 -23.57
CA ARG A 35 -5.78 -8.02 -22.96
C ARG A 35 -6.21 -8.05 -21.49
N PRO A 36 -6.67 -9.19 -20.98
CA PRO A 36 -7.10 -9.27 -19.59
C PRO A 36 -5.99 -8.73 -18.67
N LEU A 37 -6.38 -7.94 -17.71
CA LEU A 37 -5.47 -7.34 -16.75
C LEU A 37 -4.78 -8.46 -15.94
N ARG A 38 -3.45 -8.51 -16.04
CA ARG A 38 -2.59 -9.49 -15.35
C ARG A 38 -1.52 -8.73 -14.58
N ILE A 39 -1.70 -8.63 -13.27
CA ILE A 39 -0.93 -7.73 -12.42
C ILE A 39 0.22 -8.49 -11.77
N LEU A 40 1.42 -7.92 -11.83
CA LEU A 40 2.57 -8.32 -11.04
C LEU A 40 2.69 -7.37 -9.83
N SER A 41 2.61 -7.93 -8.63
CA SER A 41 2.71 -7.16 -7.37
C SER A 41 4.03 -7.46 -6.69
N LEU A 42 4.92 -6.47 -6.61
CA LEU A 42 6.29 -6.67 -6.16
C LEU A 42 6.57 -6.14 -4.75
N THR A 43 5.56 -5.56 -4.08
CA THR A 43 5.71 -5.02 -2.74
C THR A 43 4.48 -5.34 -1.86
N PRO A 44 4.67 -5.58 -0.54
CA PRO A 44 3.59 -5.99 0.36
C PRO A 44 2.40 -5.03 0.36
N ASN A 45 2.65 -3.73 0.48
CA ASN A 45 1.60 -2.71 0.51
C ASN A 45 0.74 -2.69 -0.76
N VAL A 46 1.36 -2.85 -1.92
CA VAL A 46 0.63 -2.93 -3.21
C VAL A 46 -0.22 -4.19 -3.26
N THR A 47 0.31 -5.33 -2.83
CA THR A 47 -0.45 -6.59 -2.79
C THR A 47 -1.70 -6.43 -1.92
N GLU A 48 -1.54 -5.90 -0.71
CA GLU A 48 -2.66 -5.65 0.20
C GLU A 48 -3.70 -4.67 -0.41
N ILE A 49 -3.26 -3.61 -1.07
CA ILE A 49 -4.14 -2.64 -1.74
C ILE A 49 -4.94 -3.32 -2.86
N LEU A 50 -4.27 -4.10 -3.72
CA LEU A 50 -4.92 -4.82 -4.82
C LEU A 50 -6.01 -5.76 -4.31
N PHE A 51 -5.71 -6.57 -3.30
CA PHE A 51 -6.68 -7.46 -2.69
C PHE A 51 -7.83 -6.70 -2.01
N ALA A 52 -7.53 -5.62 -1.27
CA ALA A 52 -8.55 -4.79 -0.63
C ALA A 52 -9.48 -4.10 -1.63
N MET A 53 -9.05 -3.90 -2.88
CA MET A 53 -9.84 -3.36 -3.97
C MET A 53 -10.54 -4.44 -4.82
N GLY A 54 -10.48 -5.72 -4.43
CA GLY A 54 -11.10 -6.82 -5.16
C GLY A 54 -10.40 -7.18 -6.47
N LEU A 55 -9.08 -6.95 -6.55
CA LEU A 55 -8.24 -7.24 -7.72
C LEU A 55 -7.38 -8.51 -7.53
N GLY A 56 -7.61 -9.29 -6.47
CA GLY A 56 -6.81 -10.47 -6.15
C GLY A 56 -6.71 -11.46 -7.30
N ASP A 57 -7.82 -11.73 -8.02
CA ASP A 57 -7.87 -12.66 -9.16
C ASP A 57 -7.05 -12.18 -10.37
N GLN A 58 -6.75 -10.89 -10.45
CA GLN A 58 -5.90 -10.33 -11.50
C GLN A 58 -4.41 -10.35 -11.15
N VAL A 59 -4.06 -10.60 -9.88
CA VAL A 59 -2.65 -10.72 -9.47
C VAL A 59 -2.12 -12.10 -9.87
N VAL A 60 -1.18 -12.12 -10.80
CA VAL A 60 -0.62 -13.36 -11.38
C VAL A 60 0.71 -13.76 -10.79
N GLY A 61 1.37 -12.87 -10.04
CA GLY A 61 2.63 -13.13 -9.38
C GLY A 61 2.96 -12.07 -8.33
N ARG A 62 3.77 -12.48 -7.36
CA ARG A 62 4.14 -11.66 -6.20
C ARG A 62 5.61 -11.76 -5.84
N SER A 63 6.10 -10.82 -5.03
CA SER A 63 7.41 -10.97 -4.39
C SER A 63 7.34 -11.91 -3.17
N THR A 64 8.49 -12.37 -2.71
CA THR A 64 8.63 -13.22 -1.51
C THR A 64 7.99 -12.59 -0.26
N TRP A 65 7.96 -11.27 -0.18
CA TRP A 65 7.50 -10.51 0.98
C TRP A 65 5.98 -10.22 0.99
N CYS A 66 5.29 -10.50 -0.11
CA CYS A 66 3.85 -10.25 -0.29
C CYS A 66 3.03 -11.40 0.31
N ASN A 67 2.97 -11.50 1.63
CA ASN A 67 2.35 -12.62 2.36
C ASN A 67 0.94 -12.33 2.88
N GLU A 68 0.44 -11.11 2.68
CA GLU A 68 -0.89 -10.69 3.08
C GLU A 68 -1.67 -10.12 1.89
N PRO A 69 -3.00 -10.39 1.87
CA PRO A 69 -3.73 -11.29 2.76
C PRO A 69 -3.33 -12.78 2.53
N PRO A 70 -3.82 -13.73 3.36
CA PRO A 70 -3.43 -15.15 3.25
C PRO A 70 -3.57 -15.75 1.85
N GLU A 71 -4.57 -15.32 1.09
CA GLU A 71 -4.83 -15.74 -0.28
C GLU A 71 -3.67 -15.40 -1.22
N ALA A 72 -2.96 -14.31 -0.95
CA ALA A 72 -1.79 -13.92 -1.74
C ALA A 72 -0.67 -14.97 -1.68
N ARG A 73 -0.59 -15.75 -0.60
CA ARG A 73 0.44 -16.80 -0.42
C ARG A 73 0.35 -17.91 -1.45
N THR A 74 -0.80 -18.11 -2.07
CA THR A 74 -1.02 -19.11 -3.12
C THR A 74 -0.47 -18.70 -4.48
N LEU A 75 -0.16 -17.41 -4.66
CA LEU A 75 0.34 -16.87 -5.91
C LEU A 75 1.80 -17.24 -6.17
N PRO A 76 2.19 -17.42 -7.44
CA PRO A 76 3.58 -17.67 -7.84
C PRO A 76 4.52 -16.57 -7.33
N VAL A 77 5.63 -16.98 -6.70
CA VAL A 77 6.68 -16.07 -6.22
C VAL A 77 7.70 -15.86 -7.35
N VAL A 78 7.88 -14.61 -7.76
CA VAL A 78 8.83 -14.24 -8.82
C VAL A 78 10.20 -13.79 -8.30
N GLY A 79 10.46 -13.95 -7.02
CA GLY A 79 11.67 -13.50 -6.35
C GLY A 79 11.40 -12.34 -5.38
N ASP A 80 12.46 -11.68 -4.97
CA ASP A 80 12.37 -10.44 -4.20
C ASP A 80 12.60 -9.20 -5.07
N THR A 81 12.66 -8.02 -4.44
CA THR A 81 12.87 -6.75 -5.15
C THR A 81 14.30 -6.55 -5.67
N LEU A 82 15.25 -7.41 -5.28
CA LEU A 82 16.65 -7.36 -5.71
C LEU A 82 16.98 -8.48 -6.70
N HIS A 83 16.35 -9.66 -6.51
CA HIS A 83 16.63 -10.87 -7.27
C HIS A 83 15.34 -11.42 -7.88
N MET A 84 14.97 -10.89 -9.05
CA MET A 84 13.77 -11.31 -9.76
C MET A 84 14.08 -12.43 -10.76
N ASN A 85 13.28 -13.48 -10.76
CA ASN A 85 13.33 -14.53 -11.77
C ASN A 85 12.55 -14.09 -13.02
N LEU A 86 13.25 -13.48 -13.96
CA LEU A 86 12.65 -12.95 -15.19
C LEU A 86 11.99 -14.04 -16.05
N ASN A 87 12.49 -15.27 -16.05
CA ASN A 87 11.86 -16.37 -16.80
C ASN A 87 10.48 -16.72 -16.23
N GLN A 88 10.36 -16.72 -14.92
CA GLN A 88 9.09 -16.93 -14.24
C GLN A 88 8.12 -15.77 -14.50
N VAL A 89 8.60 -14.52 -14.47
CA VAL A 89 7.79 -13.35 -14.82
C VAL A 89 7.23 -13.49 -16.24
N ILE A 90 8.07 -13.85 -17.23
CA ILE A 90 7.65 -14.03 -18.62
C ILE A 90 6.58 -15.13 -18.74
N ALA A 91 6.75 -16.26 -18.04
CA ALA A 91 5.79 -17.36 -18.06
C ALA A 91 4.41 -16.95 -17.53
N LEU A 92 4.36 -16.01 -16.58
CA LEU A 92 3.12 -15.46 -16.02
C LEU A 92 2.42 -14.48 -16.95
N LYS A 93 3.07 -14.01 -18.02
CA LYS A 93 2.52 -13.06 -19.02
C LYS A 93 1.82 -11.86 -18.38
N PRO A 94 2.46 -11.13 -17.45
CA PRO A 94 1.86 -9.94 -16.87
C PRO A 94 1.67 -8.84 -17.92
N THR A 95 0.64 -8.02 -17.74
CA THR A 95 0.37 -6.84 -18.58
C THR A 95 0.69 -5.54 -17.85
N LEU A 96 0.69 -5.58 -16.51
CA LEU A 96 0.93 -4.44 -15.63
C LEU A 96 1.77 -4.89 -14.42
N ALA A 97 2.74 -4.08 -14.03
CA ALA A 97 3.49 -4.26 -12.79
C ALA A 97 3.51 -2.97 -11.97
N PHE A 98 3.26 -3.09 -10.67
CA PHE A 98 3.44 -2.00 -9.73
C PHE A 98 4.76 -2.16 -8.97
N LEU A 99 5.53 -1.07 -8.94
CA LEU A 99 6.81 -0.98 -8.24
C LEU A 99 6.80 0.21 -7.27
N ILE A 100 7.77 0.23 -6.38
CA ILE A 100 8.08 1.43 -5.59
C ILE A 100 9.31 2.15 -6.17
N THR A 101 9.49 3.41 -5.82
CA THR A 101 10.68 4.20 -6.18
C THR A 101 11.99 3.48 -5.82
N GLY A 102 13.05 3.74 -6.60
CA GLY A 102 14.35 3.08 -6.43
C GLY A 102 14.43 1.70 -7.10
N ARG A 103 13.50 1.38 -8.02
CA ARG A 103 13.45 0.11 -8.77
C ARG A 103 13.46 0.32 -10.29
N GLU A 104 14.15 1.36 -10.76
CA GLU A 104 14.17 1.79 -12.17
C GLU A 104 14.78 0.71 -13.08
N GLU A 105 15.75 -0.05 -12.59
CA GLU A 105 16.35 -1.15 -13.35
C GLU A 105 15.37 -2.30 -13.56
N VAL A 106 14.61 -2.66 -12.52
CA VAL A 106 13.53 -3.66 -12.59
C VAL A 106 12.45 -3.19 -13.56
N ALA A 107 12.06 -1.92 -13.48
CA ALA A 107 11.06 -1.33 -14.38
C ALA A 107 11.50 -1.45 -15.84
N ARG A 108 12.72 -1.00 -16.17
CA ARG A 108 13.28 -1.12 -17.54
C ARG A 108 13.33 -2.57 -18.02
N GLY A 109 13.70 -3.51 -17.15
CA GLY A 109 13.72 -4.94 -17.46
C GLY A 109 12.34 -5.51 -17.81
N LEU A 110 11.29 -5.06 -17.15
CA LEU A 110 9.92 -5.45 -17.42
C LEU A 110 9.38 -4.79 -18.70
N GLU A 111 9.62 -3.50 -18.87
CA GLU A 111 9.20 -2.72 -20.04
C GLU A 111 9.81 -3.24 -21.35
N ALA A 112 11.08 -3.62 -21.33
CA ALA A 112 11.75 -4.26 -22.45
C ALA A 112 11.09 -5.59 -22.88
N ARG A 113 10.20 -6.13 -22.04
CA ARG A 113 9.43 -7.37 -22.27
C ARG A 113 7.94 -7.09 -22.52
N GLY A 114 7.58 -5.83 -22.72
CA GLY A 114 6.21 -5.42 -23.01
C GLY A 114 5.28 -5.39 -21.79
N VAL A 115 5.83 -5.41 -20.57
CA VAL A 115 5.05 -5.24 -19.35
C VAL A 115 5.00 -3.75 -19.00
N ARG A 116 3.80 -3.18 -18.91
CA ARG A 116 3.63 -1.80 -18.47
C ARG A 116 4.00 -1.68 -17.00
N THR A 117 4.76 -0.66 -16.61
CA THR A 117 5.15 -0.45 -15.23
C THR A 117 4.57 0.85 -14.67
N VAL A 118 4.24 0.85 -13.38
CA VAL A 118 3.77 2.02 -12.65
C VAL A 118 4.55 2.11 -11.34
N THR A 119 5.33 3.18 -11.19
CA THR A 119 6.10 3.43 -9.96
C THR A 119 5.26 4.22 -8.97
N LEU A 120 5.18 3.72 -7.74
CA LEU A 120 4.40 4.26 -6.65
C LEU A 120 5.32 4.81 -5.56
N ARG A 121 4.78 5.72 -4.74
CA ARG A 121 5.43 6.24 -3.53
C ARG A 121 4.53 6.01 -2.34
N SER A 122 5.12 5.62 -1.21
CA SER A 122 4.36 5.36 0.03
C SER A 122 5.19 5.65 1.29
N ASP A 123 6.15 6.56 1.19
CA ASP A 123 6.97 6.96 2.34
C ASP A 123 6.16 7.74 3.39
N THR A 124 5.11 8.44 2.95
CA THR A 124 4.20 9.24 3.80
C THR A 124 2.75 8.78 3.63
N LEU A 125 1.85 9.10 4.59
CA LEU A 125 0.42 8.80 4.45
C LEU A 125 -0.21 9.45 3.20
N PRO A 126 0.04 10.72 2.87
CA PRO A 126 -0.47 11.30 1.62
C PRO A 126 -0.02 10.53 0.38
N GLN A 127 1.25 10.15 0.29
CA GLN A 127 1.76 9.35 -0.84
C GLN A 127 1.14 7.96 -0.92
N MET A 128 0.87 7.33 0.23
CA MET A 128 0.13 6.06 0.29
C MET A 128 -1.29 6.22 -0.28
N PHE A 129 -2.02 7.27 0.12
CA PHE A 129 -3.36 7.55 -0.42
C PHE A 129 -3.32 7.82 -1.93
N ASP A 130 -2.32 8.57 -2.40
CA ASP A 130 -2.13 8.80 -3.84
C ASP A 130 -1.83 7.50 -4.58
N SER A 131 -1.03 6.62 -4.00
CA SER A 131 -0.76 5.29 -4.58
C SER A 131 -2.03 4.44 -4.71
N ILE A 132 -2.92 4.46 -3.71
CA ILE A 132 -4.24 3.80 -3.81
C ILE A 132 -5.05 4.37 -4.98
N ARG A 133 -5.10 5.70 -5.11
CA ARG A 133 -5.82 6.37 -6.22
C ARG A 133 -5.20 6.06 -7.58
N ILE A 134 -3.86 6.01 -7.67
CA ILE A 134 -3.14 5.64 -8.89
C ILE A 134 -3.50 4.19 -9.28
N ILE A 135 -3.43 3.25 -8.35
CA ILE A 135 -3.82 1.85 -8.59
C ILE A 135 -5.27 1.79 -9.10
N GLY A 136 -6.18 2.56 -8.49
CA GLY A 136 -7.58 2.65 -8.95
C GLY A 136 -7.70 3.05 -10.41
N ARG A 137 -7.04 4.13 -10.82
CA ARG A 137 -7.05 4.61 -12.22
C ARG A 137 -6.43 3.62 -13.18
N GLU A 138 -5.28 3.04 -12.83
CA GLU A 138 -4.54 2.11 -13.68
C GLU A 138 -5.26 0.77 -13.89
N THR A 139 -6.21 0.46 -13.02
CA THR A 139 -6.97 -0.81 -13.04
C THR A 139 -8.47 -0.63 -13.32
N GLY A 140 -8.95 0.61 -13.54
CA GLY A 140 -10.37 0.91 -13.73
C GLY A 140 -11.21 0.64 -12.46
N ARG A 141 -10.62 0.83 -11.28
CA ARG A 141 -11.26 0.58 -9.96
C ARG A 141 -11.28 1.82 -9.08
N GLU A 142 -11.55 2.98 -9.65
CA GLU A 142 -11.53 4.26 -8.94
C GLU A 142 -12.52 4.31 -7.77
N ASP A 143 -13.70 3.68 -7.91
CA ASP A 143 -14.70 3.61 -6.85
C ASP A 143 -14.20 2.81 -5.65
N ALA A 144 -13.58 1.65 -5.91
CA ALA A 144 -12.98 0.82 -4.86
C ALA A 144 -11.81 1.56 -4.18
N ALA A 145 -11.00 2.30 -4.94
CA ALA A 145 -9.92 3.12 -4.41
C ALA A 145 -10.46 4.23 -3.49
N ARG A 146 -11.52 4.95 -3.90
CA ARG A 146 -12.17 5.98 -3.06
C ARG A 146 -12.73 5.39 -1.77
N ALA A 147 -13.42 4.25 -1.86
CA ALA A 147 -13.97 3.56 -0.70
C ALA A 147 -12.89 3.10 0.28
N LEU A 148 -11.76 2.57 -0.24
CA LEU A 148 -10.63 2.15 0.57
C LEU A 148 -9.99 3.34 1.30
N VAL A 149 -9.74 4.46 0.61
CA VAL A 149 -9.21 5.68 1.21
C VAL A 149 -10.13 6.20 2.31
N ALA A 150 -11.44 6.31 2.04
CA ALA A 150 -12.42 6.80 3.02
C ALA A 150 -12.47 5.91 4.28
N ARG A 151 -12.40 4.59 4.12
CA ARG A 151 -12.32 3.65 5.25
C ARG A 151 -11.08 3.91 6.09
N ILE A 152 -9.89 3.98 5.47
CA ILE A 152 -8.63 4.22 6.20
C ILE A 152 -8.68 5.58 6.93
N GLU A 153 -9.15 6.63 6.29
CA GLU A 153 -9.30 7.95 6.92
C GLU A 153 -10.24 7.90 8.12
N SER A 154 -11.35 7.16 8.02
CA SER A 154 -12.29 6.93 9.13
C SER A 154 -11.63 6.19 10.29
N ASP A 155 -10.84 5.14 10.01
CA ASP A 155 -10.14 4.36 11.03
C ASP A 155 -9.11 5.23 11.77
N LEU A 156 -8.30 6.01 11.03
CA LEU A 156 -7.35 6.95 11.62
C LEU A 156 -8.04 8.04 12.45
N ALA A 157 -9.19 8.55 11.99
CA ALA A 157 -9.99 9.52 12.75
C ALA A 157 -10.56 8.91 14.04
N ALA A 158 -10.94 7.64 14.03
CA ALA A 158 -11.40 6.94 15.23
C ALA A 158 -10.30 6.84 16.29
N VAL A 159 -9.07 6.48 15.87
CA VAL A 159 -7.91 6.45 16.79
C VAL A 159 -7.64 7.84 17.38
N ARG A 160 -7.61 8.91 16.56
CA ARG A 160 -7.44 10.29 17.05
C ARG A 160 -8.46 10.67 18.12
N ARG A 161 -9.74 10.28 17.93
CA ARG A 161 -10.78 10.54 18.93
C ARG A 161 -10.54 9.78 20.23
N ARG A 162 -10.08 8.53 20.17
CA ARG A 162 -9.80 7.71 21.36
C ARG A 162 -8.69 8.30 22.24
N VAL A 163 -7.65 8.86 21.59
CA VAL A 163 -6.50 9.44 22.31
C VAL A 163 -6.67 10.92 22.62
N ALA A 164 -7.77 11.54 22.21
CA ALA A 164 -8.03 12.96 22.44
C ALA A 164 -8.05 13.28 23.95
N GLY A 165 -7.26 14.27 24.36
CA GLY A 165 -7.13 14.68 25.75
C GLY A 165 -6.19 13.85 26.60
N LEU A 166 -5.56 12.80 26.05
CA LEU A 166 -4.47 12.09 26.73
C LEU A 166 -3.16 12.88 26.63
N THR A 167 -2.25 12.61 27.58
CA THR A 167 -0.88 13.14 27.52
C THR A 167 -0.20 12.64 26.26
N ARG A 168 0.61 13.48 25.62
CA ARG A 168 1.35 13.10 24.42
C ARG A 168 2.82 12.80 24.78
N PRO A 169 3.18 11.52 25.03
CA PRO A 169 4.56 11.16 25.34
C PRO A 169 5.45 11.27 24.09
N ARG A 170 6.74 11.48 24.33
CA ARG A 170 7.77 11.43 23.29
C ARG A 170 8.14 9.98 23.02
N VAL A 171 7.87 9.52 21.80
CA VAL A 171 8.03 8.13 21.39
C VAL A 171 9.15 7.98 20.38
N LEU A 172 10.09 7.09 20.65
CA LEU A 172 11.07 6.64 19.67
C LEU A 172 10.59 5.34 19.03
N PHE A 173 10.37 5.36 17.71
CA PHE A 173 10.16 4.13 16.94
C PHE A 173 11.48 3.71 16.29
N ALA A 174 11.97 2.53 16.62
CA ALA A 174 13.28 2.03 16.23
C ALA A 174 13.20 0.61 15.66
N PHE A 175 14.18 0.23 14.85
CA PHE A 175 14.42 -1.16 14.48
C PHE A 175 15.41 -1.81 15.45
N PRO A 176 15.42 -3.17 15.53
CA PRO A 176 16.29 -3.89 16.45
C PRO A 176 17.76 -3.51 16.26
N MET A 177 18.42 -3.31 17.38
CA MET A 177 19.88 -3.24 17.42
C MET A 177 20.47 -4.63 17.52
N THR A 178 21.58 -4.88 16.85
CA THR A 178 22.52 -5.95 17.24
C THR A 178 23.34 -5.49 18.43
N VAL A 179 23.55 -6.35 19.40
CA VAL A 179 24.43 -6.09 20.55
C VAL A 179 25.78 -5.61 20.01
N GLY A 180 26.25 -4.47 20.50
CA GLY A 180 27.49 -3.81 20.02
C GLY A 180 27.31 -2.95 18.76
N SER A 181 26.10 -2.81 18.21
CA SER A 181 25.84 -1.90 17.10
C SER A 181 25.98 -0.44 17.56
N ALA A 182 26.84 0.30 16.89
CA ALA A 182 26.95 1.74 17.11
C ALA A 182 25.84 2.55 16.39
N ARG A 183 24.88 1.89 15.75
CA ARG A 183 23.92 2.54 14.86
C ARG A 183 22.54 1.92 14.99
N ILE A 184 21.54 2.79 15.13
CA ILE A 184 20.12 2.43 15.29
C ILE A 184 19.33 3.13 14.19
N MET A 185 18.56 2.38 13.42
CA MET A 185 17.63 2.95 12.46
C MET A 185 16.35 3.35 13.19
N VAL A 186 15.88 4.57 12.99
CA VAL A 186 14.69 5.11 13.65
C VAL A 186 13.74 5.76 12.63
N ALA A 187 12.47 5.88 13.00
CA ALA A 187 11.51 6.67 12.24
C ALA A 187 11.78 8.16 12.46
N GLY A 188 12.20 8.84 11.43
CA GLY A 188 12.35 10.30 11.42
C GLY A 188 11.11 11.01 10.91
N ARG A 189 11.19 12.34 10.83
CA ARG A 189 10.12 13.21 10.36
C ARG A 189 9.68 12.85 8.92
N GLY A 190 8.38 12.90 8.69
CA GLY A 190 7.78 12.74 7.38
C GLY A 190 7.65 11.29 6.93
N THR A 191 8.03 10.30 7.74
CA THR A 191 7.66 8.92 7.48
C THR A 191 6.17 8.71 7.77
N PHE A 192 5.56 7.68 7.17
CA PHE A 192 4.18 7.36 7.53
C PHE A 192 4.07 6.92 9.01
N VAL A 193 5.13 6.34 9.59
CA VAL A 193 5.18 6.00 11.02
C VAL A 193 5.18 7.25 11.90
N ASP A 194 5.91 8.31 11.53
CA ASP A 194 5.84 9.62 12.19
C ASP A 194 4.40 10.14 12.25
N ALA A 195 3.69 10.08 11.12
CA ALA A 195 2.28 10.45 11.07
C ALA A 195 1.38 9.50 11.91
N LEU A 196 1.69 8.19 11.98
CA LEU A 196 0.95 7.25 12.81
C LEU A 196 1.19 7.49 14.31
N LEU A 197 2.39 7.89 14.73
CA LEU A 197 2.66 8.30 16.11
C LEU A 197 1.81 9.52 16.49
N GLU A 198 1.68 10.51 15.59
CA GLU A 198 0.81 11.66 15.80
C GLU A 198 -0.66 11.23 15.93
N VAL A 199 -1.15 10.35 15.04
CA VAL A 199 -2.51 9.79 15.10
C VAL A 199 -2.74 9.04 16.42
N ALA A 200 -1.73 8.32 16.90
CA ALA A 200 -1.75 7.57 18.16
C ALA A 200 -1.59 8.47 19.40
N GLY A 201 -1.60 9.80 19.27
CA GLY A 201 -1.52 10.72 20.40
C GLY A 201 -0.12 10.86 21.01
N ALA A 202 0.92 10.71 20.21
CA ALA A 202 2.32 10.83 20.64
C ALA A 202 3.07 11.93 19.89
N GLU A 203 4.27 12.23 20.35
CA GLU A 203 5.26 13.05 19.64
C GLU A 203 6.43 12.17 19.22
N ASN A 204 6.91 12.30 17.99
CA ASN A 204 8.13 11.63 17.59
C ASN A 204 9.31 12.19 18.37
N ALA A 205 10.03 11.36 19.11
CA ALA A 205 11.20 11.78 19.88
C ALA A 205 12.40 12.15 18.99
N TYR A 206 12.36 11.79 17.70
CA TYR A 206 13.43 12.07 16.74
C TYR A 206 12.95 12.77 15.47
N PRO A 207 12.43 14.01 15.55
CA PRO A 207 11.88 14.74 14.41
C PRO A 207 12.94 15.47 13.57
N ASP A 208 14.21 15.49 13.97
CA ASP A 208 15.25 16.36 13.39
C ASP A 208 15.69 15.95 11.98
N ARG A 209 15.47 14.69 11.60
CA ARG A 209 15.83 14.17 10.29
C ARG A 209 14.66 13.50 9.60
N ALA A 210 14.61 13.69 8.27
CA ALA A 210 13.60 13.06 7.43
C ALA A 210 13.90 11.59 7.18
N ASN A 211 12.86 10.85 6.80
CA ASN A 211 12.92 9.45 6.41
C ASN A 211 13.35 8.50 7.55
N TRP A 212 14.24 7.56 7.26
CA TRP A 212 14.69 6.51 8.16
C TRP A 212 16.20 6.71 8.51
N PRO A 213 16.54 7.71 9.34
CA PRO A 213 17.93 7.97 9.67
C PRO A 213 18.49 6.86 10.56
N THR A 214 19.80 6.66 10.44
CA THR A 214 20.57 5.84 11.36
C THR A 214 21.29 6.75 12.33
N VAL A 215 21.07 6.55 13.63
CA VAL A 215 21.55 7.39 14.72
C VAL A 215 22.48 6.65 15.66
N SER A 216 23.34 7.37 16.39
CA SER A 216 24.14 6.76 17.46
C SER A 216 23.35 6.63 18.76
N PRO A 217 23.76 5.73 19.67
CA PRO A 217 23.16 5.61 21.01
C PRO A 217 23.11 6.95 21.78
N GLN A 218 24.15 7.76 21.69
CA GLN A 218 24.22 9.06 22.35
C GLN A 218 23.11 10.02 21.90
N LYS A 219 22.72 9.93 20.61
CA LYS A 219 21.60 10.73 20.09
C LYS A 219 20.26 10.24 20.59
N VAL A 220 20.10 8.94 20.81
CA VAL A 220 18.89 8.38 21.42
C VAL A 220 18.79 8.81 22.89
N ILE A 221 19.91 8.76 23.64
CA ILE A 221 19.97 9.24 25.02
C ILE A 221 19.62 10.74 25.08
N ALA A 222 20.20 11.56 24.20
CA ALA A 222 19.90 12.99 24.13
C ALA A 222 18.44 13.29 23.72
N ALA A 223 17.81 12.42 22.92
CA ALA A 223 16.41 12.54 22.57
C ALA A 223 15.47 12.28 23.77
N ALA A 224 15.96 11.58 24.82
CA ALA A 224 15.23 11.29 26.06
C ALA A 224 13.77 10.85 25.83
N PRO A 225 13.49 9.77 25.07
CA PRO A 225 12.13 9.32 24.83
C PRO A 225 11.46 8.82 26.12
N ASP A 226 10.15 9.07 26.24
CA ASP A 226 9.30 8.54 27.31
C ASP A 226 8.85 7.10 27.04
N VAL A 227 8.84 6.71 25.75
CA VAL A 227 8.49 5.37 25.28
C VAL A 227 9.42 4.99 24.14
N ILE A 228 9.86 3.75 24.11
CA ILE A 228 10.59 3.16 23.01
C ILE A 228 9.77 2.02 22.41
N LEU A 229 9.49 2.08 21.11
CA LEU A 229 8.85 1.02 20.34
C LEU A 229 9.90 0.42 19.42
N VAL A 230 10.26 -0.85 19.61
CA VAL A 230 11.22 -1.56 18.78
C VAL A 230 10.47 -2.51 17.86
N HIS A 231 10.52 -2.27 16.56
CA HIS A 231 9.81 -3.08 15.57
C HIS A 231 10.69 -4.22 15.06
N ALA A 232 10.45 -5.43 15.57
CA ALA A 232 11.22 -6.65 15.33
C ALA A 232 10.46 -7.62 14.42
N VAL A 233 10.30 -7.26 13.14
CA VAL A 233 9.64 -8.10 12.14
C VAL A 233 10.41 -9.38 11.88
N GLY A 234 9.67 -10.49 11.79
CA GLY A 234 10.23 -11.82 11.52
C GLY A 234 10.74 -12.53 12.77
N ASP A 235 10.57 -11.91 13.94
CA ASP A 235 10.97 -12.48 15.23
C ASP A 235 9.77 -13.00 16.06
N GLU A 236 8.57 -13.09 15.46
CA GLU A 236 7.33 -13.48 16.13
C GLU A 236 7.39 -14.83 16.83
N GLY A 237 8.21 -15.74 16.33
CA GLY A 237 8.44 -17.08 16.87
C GLY A 237 9.79 -17.27 17.56
N ALA A 238 10.52 -16.20 17.86
CA ALA A 238 11.89 -16.24 18.38
C ALA A 238 12.03 -15.55 19.74
N PRO A 239 11.52 -16.14 20.85
CA PRO A 239 11.51 -15.53 22.18
C PRO A 239 12.91 -15.13 22.67
N ASP A 240 13.93 -15.97 22.39
CA ASP A 240 15.32 -15.68 22.78
C ASP A 240 15.86 -14.41 22.09
N ARG A 241 15.46 -14.21 20.83
CA ARG A 241 15.86 -13.03 20.06
C ARG A 241 15.13 -11.78 20.55
N ILE A 242 13.85 -11.88 20.87
CA ILE A 242 13.07 -10.81 21.48
C ILE A 242 13.69 -10.39 22.81
N GLU A 243 14.09 -11.36 23.64
CA GLU A 243 14.74 -11.08 24.91
C GLU A 243 16.15 -10.47 24.73
N ALA A 244 16.90 -10.92 23.72
CA ALA A 244 18.18 -10.29 23.39
C ALA A 244 18.01 -8.83 22.93
N ILE A 245 16.98 -8.52 22.14
CA ILE A 245 16.63 -7.15 21.75
C ILE A 245 16.26 -6.33 22.99
N ARG A 246 15.44 -6.86 23.89
CA ARG A 246 15.06 -6.19 25.15
C ARG A 246 16.29 -5.84 25.98
N ARG A 247 17.19 -6.82 26.22
CA ARG A 247 18.42 -6.63 26.99
C ARG A 247 19.33 -5.54 26.39
N ALA A 248 19.44 -5.45 25.07
CA ALA A 248 20.24 -4.42 24.41
C ALA A 248 19.77 -2.99 24.74
N TRP A 249 18.49 -2.79 25.09
CA TRP A 249 17.97 -1.50 25.50
C TRP A 249 18.06 -1.26 27.01
N THR A 250 17.95 -2.29 27.83
CA THR A 250 17.90 -2.15 29.31
C THR A 250 19.21 -1.67 29.93
N GLU A 251 20.30 -1.72 29.19
CA GLU A 251 21.62 -1.18 29.64
C GLU A 251 21.63 0.36 29.72
N TRP A 252 20.70 1.04 29.03
CA TRP A 252 20.70 2.50 28.91
C TRP A 252 19.73 3.16 29.91
N THR A 253 19.99 2.94 31.19
CA THR A 253 19.13 3.37 32.32
C THR A 253 18.93 4.88 32.43
N SER A 254 19.76 5.69 31.75
CA SER A 254 19.61 7.15 31.68
C SER A 254 18.47 7.60 30.76
N ILE A 255 17.91 6.70 29.94
CA ILE A 255 16.79 7.01 29.07
C ILE A 255 15.49 6.87 29.87
N PRO A 256 14.59 7.88 29.91
CA PRO A 256 13.34 7.84 30.67
C PRO A 256 12.47 6.60 30.37
N ALA A 257 12.36 6.22 29.10
CA ALA A 257 11.65 5.01 28.68
C ALA A 257 12.22 3.72 29.30
N VAL A 258 13.54 3.63 29.45
CA VAL A 258 14.21 2.46 30.04
C VAL A 258 14.02 2.45 31.55
N ALA A 259 14.26 3.59 32.20
CA ALA A 259 14.06 3.74 33.65
C ALA A 259 12.59 3.46 34.05
N GLY A 260 11.63 3.84 33.22
CA GLY A 260 10.21 3.63 33.43
C GLY A 260 9.65 2.28 32.94
N GLY A 261 10.50 1.37 32.44
CA GLY A 261 10.06 0.07 31.90
C GLY A 261 9.20 0.16 30.63
N ARG A 262 9.27 1.27 29.90
CA ARG A 262 8.44 1.55 28.72
C ARG A 262 9.17 1.27 27.40
N VAL A 263 9.85 0.13 27.32
CA VAL A 263 10.46 -0.41 26.12
C VAL A 263 9.61 -1.57 25.62
N HIS A 264 8.93 -1.37 24.52
CA HIS A 264 8.00 -2.36 23.94
C HIS A 264 8.58 -2.91 22.64
N ILE A 265 8.55 -4.23 22.50
CA ILE A 265 8.95 -4.93 21.28
C ILE A 265 7.68 -5.32 20.51
N LEU A 266 7.56 -4.83 19.29
CA LEU A 266 6.42 -5.05 18.41
C LEU A 266 6.88 -5.91 17.23
N THR A 267 6.13 -6.96 16.91
CA THR A 267 6.51 -7.92 15.86
C THR A 267 5.58 -7.87 14.66
N GLU A 268 4.45 -7.18 14.76
CA GLU A 268 3.39 -7.14 13.76
C GLU A 268 3.87 -6.49 12.44
N PRO A 269 3.91 -7.21 11.32
CA PRO A 269 4.48 -6.72 10.05
C PRO A 269 3.82 -5.43 9.52
N TYR A 270 2.50 -5.26 9.75
CA TYR A 270 1.74 -4.12 9.25
C TYR A 270 2.15 -2.77 9.85
N LEU A 271 2.92 -2.74 10.93
CA LEU A 271 3.40 -1.50 11.56
C LEU A 271 4.36 -0.71 10.64
N THR A 272 4.99 -1.37 9.68
CA THR A 272 5.90 -0.74 8.71
C THR A 272 5.49 -0.96 7.25
N ILE A 273 4.25 -1.39 7.03
CA ILE A 273 3.66 -1.54 5.68
C ILE A 273 2.63 -0.43 5.46
N PRO A 274 2.93 0.62 4.65
CA PRO A 274 2.00 1.71 4.35
C PRO A 274 0.91 1.25 3.38
N GLY A 275 -0.13 0.63 3.91
CA GLY A 275 -1.21 -0.02 3.16
C GLY A 275 -2.56 0.03 3.87
N PRO A 276 -3.49 -0.85 3.50
CA PRO A 276 -4.87 -0.86 4.03
C PRO A 276 -4.99 -1.02 5.55
N ARG A 277 -3.93 -1.53 6.20
CA ARG A 277 -3.91 -1.81 7.64
C ARG A 277 -3.29 -0.70 8.50
N VAL A 278 -3.05 0.49 7.94
CA VAL A 278 -2.48 1.62 8.72
C VAL A 278 -3.40 2.09 9.84
N GLY A 279 -4.73 1.92 9.72
CA GLY A 279 -5.68 2.15 10.81
C GLY A 279 -5.42 1.20 11.98
N GLN A 280 -5.26 -0.09 11.71
CA GLN A 280 -4.89 -1.11 12.69
C GLN A 280 -3.50 -0.83 13.31
N ALA A 281 -2.55 -0.37 12.50
CA ALA A 281 -1.23 0.04 13.00
C ALA A 281 -1.33 1.21 13.97
N ALA A 282 -2.09 2.24 13.64
CA ALA A 282 -2.31 3.39 14.52
C ALA A 282 -2.98 2.98 15.84
N GLU A 283 -3.96 2.08 15.79
CA GLU A 283 -4.63 1.54 16.97
C GLU A 283 -3.66 0.78 17.86
N ARG A 284 -2.87 -0.14 17.29
CA ARG A 284 -1.86 -0.90 18.04
C ARG A 284 -0.82 0.00 18.70
N LEU A 285 -0.37 1.05 17.99
CA LEU A 285 0.54 2.04 18.56
C LEU A 285 -0.14 2.80 19.72
N ALA A 286 -1.37 3.27 19.54
CA ALA A 286 -2.11 3.98 20.58
C ALA A 286 -2.27 3.14 21.86
N GLU A 287 -2.66 1.87 21.75
CA GLU A 287 -2.81 0.94 22.90
C GLU A 287 -1.48 0.65 23.62
N THR A 288 -0.37 0.63 22.86
CA THR A 288 0.95 0.43 23.46
C THR A 288 1.47 1.69 24.15
N ILE A 289 1.19 2.85 23.57
CA ILE A 289 1.63 4.15 24.09
C ILE A 289 0.79 4.58 25.28
N HIS A 290 -0.51 4.25 25.29
CA HIS A 290 -1.51 4.68 26.28
C HIS A 290 -2.18 3.44 26.92
N PRO A 291 -1.55 2.78 27.88
CA PRO A 291 -2.10 1.58 28.51
C PRO A 291 -3.48 1.81 29.17
N GLU A 292 -3.79 3.05 29.57
CA GLU A 292 -5.09 3.45 30.10
C GLU A 292 -6.25 3.26 29.10
N LEU A 293 -5.99 3.11 27.80
CA LEU A 293 -7.02 2.80 26.81
C LEU A 293 -7.55 1.37 26.95
N GLN A 294 -6.74 0.45 27.46
CA GLN A 294 -7.14 -0.95 27.69
C GLN A 294 -8.08 -1.07 28.88
N GLU A 295 -7.91 -0.20 29.90
CA GLU A 295 -8.76 -0.16 31.11
C GLU A 295 -10.15 0.46 30.82
N ARG A 296 -10.30 1.20 29.73
CA ARG A 296 -11.54 1.90 29.33
C ARG A 296 -12.40 1.11 28.32
N SER A 297 -11.92 -0.04 27.85
CA SER A 297 -12.72 -0.91 27.00
C SER A 297 -13.73 -1.66 27.87
N PRO A 298 -15.05 -1.62 27.54
CA PRO A 298 -16.12 -2.21 28.37
C PRO A 298 -16.08 -3.74 28.35
#